data_6ce7a84ae01fe0d8fb34554619a64ffc
#
_entry.id   6ce7a84ae01fe0d8fb34554619a64ffc
#
_cell.length_a   1.000
_cell.length_b   1.000
_cell.length_c   1.000
_cell.angle_alpha   90.00
_cell.angle_beta   90.00
_cell.angle_gamma   90.00
#
_symmetry.space_group_name_H-M   'P 1'
#
loop_
_entity.id
_entity.type
_entity.pdbx_description
1 polymer ?
#
loop_
_entity_poly.entity_id
_entity_poly.type
_entity_poly.pdbx_seq_one_letter_code
_entity_poly.pdbx_strand_id
1 'polypeptide(L)'
;MKNIVVVGAGFAGLWSAVGAARKLDELGVGADEVGITVVNRDSWHAIRVRNYEADLDAVRVPLADVLDPIGVGRVEGEAGAIDLVEKRLAVETANGPVVLPYDGLVLAAGSQLHRPDIPGLRQHAFSIDTHGEAALLEAHIQKLGTTPQGPGARTVLIIGAGLTGIEAACEMPARLAAAGVGDGRGILA
;
A
#
# COMPACT_ATOMS: atom_id res chain seq x y z
N MET A 1 -30.72 5.52 -7.28
CA MET A 1 -29.64 4.73 -6.73
C MET A 1 -28.75 5.65 -5.91
N LYS A 2 -28.49 5.34 -4.65
CA LYS A 2 -27.52 6.05 -3.80
C LYS A 2 -26.13 5.43 -3.98
N ASN A 3 -25.08 6.25 -3.77
CA ASN A 3 -23.71 5.82 -3.98
C ASN A 3 -22.86 6.06 -2.71
N ILE A 4 -22.19 5.01 -2.24
CA ILE A 4 -21.14 5.10 -1.23
C ILE A 4 -19.81 4.98 -1.93
N VAL A 5 -18.97 6.00 -1.83
CA VAL A 5 -17.62 5.98 -2.40
C VAL A 5 -16.60 5.88 -1.26
N VAL A 6 -15.68 4.92 -1.39
CA VAL A 6 -14.58 4.69 -0.42
C VAL A 6 -13.26 4.99 -1.12
N VAL A 7 -12.50 5.95 -0.58
CA VAL A 7 -11.20 6.36 -1.13
C VAL A 7 -10.08 5.66 -0.38
N GLY A 8 -9.34 4.82 -1.10
CA GLY A 8 -8.25 4.01 -0.58
C GLY A 8 -8.69 2.59 -0.18
N ALA A 9 -7.90 1.59 -0.59
CA ALA A 9 -8.13 0.17 -0.32
C ALA A 9 -7.11 -0.42 0.67
N GLY A 10 -6.57 0.39 1.56
CA GLY A 10 -5.88 -0.09 2.75
C GLY A 10 -6.85 -0.76 3.74
N PHE A 11 -6.37 -1.14 4.92
CA PHE A 11 -7.22 -1.83 5.92
C PHE A 11 -8.52 -1.07 6.21
N ALA A 12 -8.44 0.23 6.49
CA ALA A 12 -9.63 1.01 6.84
C ALA A 12 -10.64 1.07 5.68
N GLY A 13 -10.19 1.34 4.46
CA GLY A 13 -11.09 1.46 3.31
C GLY A 13 -11.67 0.12 2.87
N LEU A 14 -10.84 -0.93 2.77
CA LEU A 14 -11.32 -2.26 2.41
C LEU A 14 -12.38 -2.75 3.40
N TRP A 15 -12.10 -2.68 4.71
CA TRP A 15 -13.06 -3.09 5.72
C TRP A 15 -14.31 -2.21 5.80
N SER A 16 -14.20 -0.92 5.45
CA SER A 16 -15.37 -0.05 5.33
C SER A 16 -16.28 -0.50 4.18
N ALA A 17 -15.71 -0.85 3.03
CA ALA A 17 -16.46 -1.33 1.88
C ALA A 17 -17.11 -2.70 2.15
N VAL A 18 -16.35 -3.65 2.68
CA VAL A 18 -16.85 -4.99 3.05
C VAL A 18 -17.93 -4.89 4.11
N GLY A 19 -17.72 -4.08 5.14
CA GLY A 19 -18.71 -3.85 6.21
C GLY A 19 -19.99 -3.20 5.71
N ALA A 20 -19.89 -2.24 4.77
CA ALA A 20 -21.04 -1.63 4.14
C ALA A 20 -21.81 -2.63 3.27
N ALA A 21 -21.12 -3.41 2.44
CA ALA A 21 -21.76 -4.44 1.60
C ALA A 21 -22.49 -5.49 2.46
N ARG A 22 -21.83 -5.99 3.50
CA ARG A 22 -22.46 -6.92 4.45
C ARG A 22 -23.69 -6.30 5.11
N LYS A 23 -23.62 -5.00 5.50
CA LYS A 23 -24.77 -4.35 6.14
C LYS A 23 -25.94 -4.16 5.19
N LEU A 24 -25.72 -3.88 3.92
CA LEU A 24 -26.76 -3.79 2.92
C LEU A 24 -27.43 -5.16 2.70
N ASP A 25 -26.64 -6.24 2.62
CA ASP A 25 -27.15 -7.61 2.52
C ASP A 25 -28.03 -7.97 3.74
N GLU A 26 -27.57 -7.70 4.97
CA GLU A 26 -28.35 -7.91 6.20
C GLU A 26 -29.70 -7.13 6.19
N LEU A 27 -29.75 -5.99 5.53
CA LEU A 27 -30.95 -5.15 5.42
C LEU A 27 -31.83 -5.51 4.22
N GLY A 28 -31.39 -6.41 3.35
CA GLY A 28 -32.06 -6.76 2.10
C GLY A 28 -32.09 -5.63 1.07
N VAL A 29 -31.09 -4.71 1.14
CA VAL A 29 -30.96 -3.57 0.21
C VAL A 29 -30.10 -3.98 -0.97
N GLY A 30 -30.68 -3.94 -2.18
CA GLY A 30 -30.00 -4.35 -3.40
C GLY A 30 -29.04 -3.31 -3.95
N ALA A 31 -28.16 -3.77 -4.85
CA ALA A 31 -27.18 -2.90 -5.53
C ALA A 31 -27.83 -1.88 -6.47
N ASP A 32 -29.08 -2.07 -6.85
CA ASP A 32 -29.92 -1.14 -7.60
C ASP A 32 -30.42 0.05 -6.75
N GLU A 33 -30.47 -0.12 -5.43
CA GLU A 33 -30.81 0.93 -4.49
C GLU A 33 -29.59 1.66 -3.97
N VAL A 34 -28.55 0.92 -3.53
CA VAL A 34 -27.31 1.47 -2.98
C VAL A 34 -26.09 0.78 -3.57
N GLY A 35 -25.31 1.51 -4.35
CA GLY A 35 -24.02 1.05 -4.89
C GLY A 35 -22.87 1.42 -3.95
N ILE A 36 -21.85 0.56 -3.90
CA ILE A 36 -20.57 0.83 -3.21
C ILE A 36 -19.46 0.80 -4.24
N THR A 37 -18.58 1.80 -4.23
CA THR A 37 -17.42 1.86 -5.12
C THR A 37 -16.17 2.20 -4.32
N VAL A 38 -15.12 1.40 -4.50
CA VAL A 38 -13.77 1.65 -3.96
C VAL A 38 -12.91 2.31 -5.02
N VAL A 39 -12.32 3.44 -4.71
CA VAL A 39 -11.31 4.13 -5.53
C VAL A 39 -9.94 3.85 -4.93
N ASN A 40 -9.02 3.26 -5.70
CA ASN A 40 -7.65 3.01 -5.25
C ASN A 40 -6.67 3.24 -6.40
N ARG A 41 -5.43 3.63 -6.09
CA ARG A 41 -4.41 3.96 -7.11
C ARG A 41 -3.99 2.76 -7.96
N ASP A 42 -4.12 1.57 -7.41
CA ASP A 42 -3.79 0.30 -8.06
C ASP A 42 -4.84 -0.76 -7.73
N SER A 43 -4.73 -1.93 -8.32
CA SER A 43 -5.67 -3.03 -8.18
C SER A 43 -5.41 -3.94 -6.95
N TRP A 44 -4.61 -3.47 -5.97
CA TRP A 44 -4.17 -4.30 -4.86
C TRP A 44 -4.56 -3.73 -3.49
N HIS A 45 -4.91 -4.64 -2.58
CA HIS A 45 -4.82 -4.39 -1.14
C HIS A 45 -3.42 -4.77 -0.67
N ALA A 46 -2.59 -3.78 -0.35
CA ALA A 46 -1.25 -4.02 0.18
C ALA A 46 -1.27 -4.12 1.71
N ILE A 47 -0.70 -5.18 2.25
CA ILE A 47 -0.49 -5.35 3.69
C ILE A 47 0.79 -4.60 4.07
N ARG A 48 0.70 -3.27 4.08
CA ARG A 48 1.81 -2.33 4.19
C ARG A 48 2.75 -2.63 5.35
N VAL A 49 2.22 -3.11 6.47
CA VAL A 49 3.01 -3.45 7.65
C VAL A 49 3.94 -4.65 7.43
N ARG A 50 3.76 -5.42 6.35
CA ARG A 50 4.58 -6.57 6.00
C ARG A 50 5.57 -6.32 4.85
N ASN A 51 5.70 -5.10 4.36
CA ASN A 51 6.64 -4.75 3.28
C ASN A 51 8.12 -4.95 3.64
N TYR A 52 8.43 -5.29 4.89
CA TYR A 52 9.78 -5.70 5.31
C TYR A 52 10.14 -7.13 4.90
N GLU A 53 9.18 -7.95 4.53
CA GLU A 53 9.38 -9.35 4.12
C GLU A 53 10.06 -9.47 2.75
N ALA A 54 10.70 -10.59 2.52
CA ALA A 54 11.37 -10.87 1.24
C ALA A 54 10.37 -11.18 0.11
N ASP A 55 9.29 -11.91 0.42
CA ASP A 55 8.23 -12.23 -0.54
C ASP A 55 7.17 -11.13 -0.56
N LEU A 56 7.37 -10.17 -1.44
CA LEU A 56 6.47 -9.04 -1.59
C LEU A 56 5.17 -9.39 -2.33
N ASP A 57 5.10 -10.49 -3.04
CA ASP A 57 3.86 -10.93 -3.68
C ASP A 57 2.89 -11.53 -2.66
N ALA A 58 3.40 -12.16 -1.60
CA ALA A 58 2.59 -12.69 -0.50
C ALA A 58 1.99 -11.59 0.41
N VAL A 59 2.42 -10.33 0.28
CA VAL A 59 1.94 -9.23 1.13
C VAL A 59 0.93 -8.32 0.44
N ARG A 60 0.36 -8.75 -0.67
CA ARG A 60 -0.70 -8.04 -1.38
C ARG A 60 -1.79 -9.00 -1.86
N VAL A 61 -3.02 -8.52 -1.88
CA VAL A 61 -4.19 -9.27 -2.32
C VAL A 61 -4.88 -8.52 -3.45
N PRO A 62 -5.23 -9.17 -4.58
CA PRO A 62 -6.02 -8.52 -5.62
C PRO A 62 -7.33 -8.01 -5.06
N LEU A 63 -7.67 -6.75 -5.31
CA LEU A 63 -8.96 -6.20 -4.86
C LEU A 63 -10.15 -6.90 -5.51
N ALA A 64 -9.96 -7.45 -6.71
CA ALA A 64 -10.97 -8.23 -7.40
C ALA A 64 -11.42 -9.43 -6.57
N ASP A 65 -10.48 -10.16 -5.96
CA ASP A 65 -10.77 -11.40 -5.22
C ASP A 65 -11.64 -11.14 -3.98
N VAL A 66 -11.60 -9.92 -3.44
CA VAL A 66 -12.34 -9.54 -2.23
C VAL A 66 -13.64 -8.80 -2.56
N LEU A 67 -13.60 -7.89 -3.54
CA LEU A 67 -14.70 -6.95 -3.78
C LEU A 67 -15.71 -7.43 -4.82
N ASP A 68 -15.27 -8.18 -5.85
CA ASP A 68 -16.16 -8.66 -6.89
C ASP A 68 -17.20 -9.67 -6.36
N PRO A 69 -16.84 -10.63 -5.48
CA PRO A 69 -17.81 -11.59 -4.92
C PRO A 69 -18.95 -10.93 -4.12
N ILE A 70 -18.73 -9.72 -3.61
CA ILE A 70 -19.71 -8.99 -2.78
C ILE A 70 -20.35 -7.81 -3.53
N GLY A 71 -20.16 -7.72 -4.86
CA GLY A 71 -20.78 -6.72 -5.70
C GLY A 71 -20.29 -5.29 -5.48
N VAL A 72 -19.10 -5.10 -4.91
CA VAL A 72 -18.50 -3.76 -4.72
C VAL A 72 -17.74 -3.36 -5.98
N GLY A 73 -18.09 -2.20 -6.56
CA GLY A 73 -17.43 -1.64 -7.72
C GLY A 73 -16.00 -1.16 -7.39
N ARG A 74 -15.13 -1.14 -8.41
CA ARG A 74 -13.75 -0.67 -8.30
C ARG A 74 -13.44 0.37 -9.36
N VAL A 75 -12.73 1.43 -8.97
CA VAL A 75 -12.15 2.42 -9.88
C VAL A 75 -10.67 2.53 -9.57
N GLU A 76 -9.84 2.11 -10.51
CA GLU A 76 -8.40 2.27 -10.41
C GLU A 76 -8.03 3.68 -10.88
N GLY A 77 -7.44 4.48 -9.96
CA GLY A 77 -7.10 5.85 -10.22
C GLY A 77 -6.72 6.62 -8.96
N GLU A 78 -6.20 7.81 -9.17
CA GLU A 78 -5.81 8.72 -8.09
C GLU A 78 -6.97 9.65 -7.75
N ALA A 79 -7.44 9.59 -6.50
CA ALA A 79 -8.47 10.49 -6.00
C ALA A 79 -7.92 11.92 -5.89
N GLY A 80 -8.61 12.84 -6.53
CA GLY A 80 -8.26 14.26 -6.57
C GLY A 80 -9.21 15.13 -5.74
N ALA A 81 -9.77 16.16 -6.37
CA ALA A 81 -10.62 17.13 -5.70
C ALA A 81 -11.96 16.51 -5.25
N ILE A 82 -12.39 16.91 -4.06
CA ILE A 82 -13.68 16.55 -3.48
C ILE A 82 -14.55 17.81 -3.43
N ASP A 83 -15.68 17.80 -4.13
CA ASP A 83 -16.71 18.82 -3.99
C ASP A 83 -17.73 18.35 -2.95
N LEU A 84 -17.74 19.02 -1.80
CA LEU A 84 -18.65 18.70 -0.70
C LEU A 84 -20.07 19.22 -0.92
N VAL A 85 -20.26 20.22 -1.78
CA VAL A 85 -21.57 20.82 -2.06
C VAL A 85 -22.31 19.97 -3.08
N GLU A 86 -21.64 19.71 -4.21
CA GLU A 86 -22.20 18.89 -5.28
C GLU A 86 -22.02 17.38 -5.03
N LYS A 87 -21.32 17.00 -3.96
CA LYS A 87 -21.01 15.62 -3.57
C LYS A 87 -20.39 14.82 -4.74
N ARG A 88 -19.26 15.31 -5.21
CA ARG A 88 -18.53 14.72 -6.35
C ARG A 88 -17.06 14.51 -5.99
N LEU A 89 -16.52 13.38 -6.40
CA LEU A 89 -15.10 13.06 -6.32
C LEU A 89 -14.51 13.02 -7.73
N ALA A 90 -13.48 13.81 -7.99
CA ALA A 90 -12.67 13.70 -9.20
C ALA A 90 -11.64 12.57 -9.02
N VAL A 91 -11.48 11.73 -10.05
CA VAL A 91 -10.50 10.64 -10.06
C VAL A 91 -9.75 10.65 -11.38
N GLU A 92 -8.43 10.71 -11.32
CA GLU A 92 -7.54 10.55 -12.48
C GLU A 92 -7.30 9.06 -12.72
N THR A 93 -7.74 8.55 -13.86
CA THR A 93 -7.56 7.15 -14.28
C THR A 93 -6.64 7.04 -15.49
N ALA A 94 -6.15 5.86 -15.79
CA ALA A 94 -5.36 5.59 -17.00
C ALA A 94 -6.12 5.92 -18.30
N ASN A 95 -7.47 5.92 -18.26
CA ASN A 95 -8.33 6.21 -19.40
C ASN A 95 -8.82 7.67 -19.42
N GLY A 96 -8.28 8.52 -18.56
CA GLY A 96 -8.67 9.92 -18.39
C GLY A 96 -9.47 10.18 -17.11
N PRO A 97 -9.77 11.45 -16.82
CA PRO A 97 -10.46 11.84 -15.61
C PRO A 97 -11.92 11.36 -15.61
N VAL A 98 -12.38 10.91 -14.45
CA VAL A 98 -13.78 10.57 -14.19
C VAL A 98 -14.29 11.33 -12.97
N VAL A 99 -15.59 11.57 -12.89
CA VAL A 99 -16.24 12.21 -11.75
C VAL A 99 -17.26 11.25 -11.17
N LEU A 100 -17.08 10.89 -9.91
CA LEU A 100 -17.95 9.97 -9.17
C LEU A 100 -18.88 10.77 -8.26
N PRO A 101 -20.20 10.74 -8.48
CA PRO A 101 -21.16 11.28 -7.53
C PRO A 101 -21.26 10.36 -6.32
N TYR A 102 -21.44 10.93 -5.12
CA TYR A 102 -21.61 10.16 -3.90
C TYR A 102 -22.73 10.74 -3.01
N ASP A 103 -23.41 9.87 -2.29
CA ASP A 103 -24.29 10.23 -1.16
C ASP A 103 -23.54 10.12 0.16
N GLY A 104 -22.66 9.13 0.27
CA GLY A 104 -21.72 8.91 1.37
C GLY A 104 -20.27 8.76 0.88
N LEU A 105 -19.33 9.40 1.55
CA LEU A 105 -17.90 9.34 1.24
C LEU A 105 -17.11 8.89 2.45
N VAL A 106 -16.27 7.85 2.26
CA VAL A 106 -15.30 7.37 3.26
C VAL A 106 -13.90 7.73 2.77
N LEU A 107 -13.18 8.54 3.55
CA LEU A 107 -11.79 8.89 3.29
C LEU A 107 -10.85 7.96 4.07
N ALA A 108 -10.21 7.04 3.36
CA ALA A 108 -9.28 6.07 3.91
C ALA A 108 -7.95 6.06 3.13
N ALA A 109 -7.50 7.23 2.67
CA ALA A 109 -6.33 7.40 1.80
C ALA A 109 -4.99 7.03 2.48
N GLY A 110 -4.99 6.72 3.77
CA GLY A 110 -3.81 6.33 4.53
C GLY A 110 -2.89 7.51 4.84
N SER A 111 -1.61 7.23 4.91
CA SER A 111 -0.56 8.21 5.22
C SER A 111 0.64 8.04 4.30
N GLN A 112 1.47 9.05 4.21
CA GLN A 112 2.76 8.99 3.54
C GLN A 112 3.88 9.09 4.59
N LEU A 113 4.98 8.38 4.36
CA LEU A 113 6.16 8.48 5.20
C LEU A 113 6.73 9.90 5.12
N HIS A 114 6.83 10.56 6.28
CA HIS A 114 7.58 11.81 6.37
C HIS A 114 9.07 11.50 6.29
N ARG A 115 9.75 12.06 5.30
CA ARG A 115 11.20 11.98 5.15
C ARG A 115 11.83 13.27 5.63
N PRO A 116 12.51 13.28 6.78
CA PRO A 116 13.19 14.48 7.27
C PRO A 116 14.31 14.91 6.31
N ASP A 117 14.64 16.18 6.34
CA ASP A 117 15.71 16.74 5.51
C ASP A 117 17.08 16.48 6.14
N ILE A 118 17.52 15.24 6.04
CA ILE A 118 18.85 14.77 6.49
C ILE A 118 19.73 14.64 5.24
N PRO A 119 20.92 15.26 5.20
CA PRO A 119 21.82 15.13 4.07
C PRO A 119 22.12 13.67 3.71
N GLY A 120 21.88 13.31 2.46
CA GLY A 120 22.09 11.93 1.95
C GLY A 120 20.91 10.98 2.14
N LEU A 121 19.95 11.26 3.00
CA LEU A 121 18.83 10.34 3.25
C LEU A 121 18.04 10.04 1.98
N ARG A 122 17.67 11.07 1.23
CA ARG A 122 16.86 10.89 -0.01
C ARG A 122 17.62 10.21 -1.14
N GLN A 123 18.94 10.38 -1.19
CA GLN A 123 19.80 9.87 -2.26
C GLN A 123 20.24 8.42 -2.02
N HIS A 124 20.39 8.01 -0.76
CA HIS A 124 21.06 6.76 -0.40
C HIS A 124 20.20 5.77 0.39
N ALA A 125 19.09 6.22 1.00
CA ALA A 125 18.23 5.34 1.76
C ALA A 125 17.09 4.77 0.90
N PHE A 126 16.79 3.52 1.14
CA PHE A 126 15.57 2.86 0.67
C PHE A 126 14.45 3.06 1.68
N SER A 127 13.22 2.91 1.24
CA SER A 127 12.04 2.87 2.08
C SER A 127 11.33 1.53 1.90
N ILE A 128 10.62 1.10 2.92
CA ILE A 128 9.71 -0.06 2.86
C ILE A 128 8.26 0.36 3.12
N ASP A 129 7.99 1.65 2.99
CA ASP A 129 6.67 2.22 3.28
C ASP A 129 5.61 1.80 2.26
N THR A 130 6.00 1.71 1.00
CA THR A 130 5.14 1.24 -0.08
C THR A 130 5.71 -0.03 -0.72
N HIS A 131 4.84 -0.84 -1.33
CA HIS A 131 5.25 -2.05 -2.05
C HIS A 131 6.31 -1.76 -3.12
N GLY A 132 6.14 -0.69 -3.91
CA GLY A 132 7.10 -0.32 -4.95
C GLY A 132 8.47 0.07 -4.39
N GLU A 133 8.52 0.79 -3.26
CA GLU A 133 9.79 1.13 -2.59
C GLU A 133 10.46 -0.11 -2.00
N ALA A 134 9.69 -1.00 -1.38
CA ALA A 134 10.20 -2.27 -0.86
C ALA A 134 10.77 -3.16 -1.98
N ALA A 135 10.14 -3.17 -3.16
CA ALA A 135 10.65 -3.88 -4.33
C ALA A 135 11.99 -3.31 -4.84
N LEU A 136 12.19 -1.99 -4.75
CA LEU A 136 13.50 -1.38 -5.07
C LEU A 136 14.59 -1.81 -4.10
N LEU A 137 14.27 -1.90 -2.80
CA LEU A 137 15.20 -2.44 -1.79
C LEU A 137 15.51 -3.90 -2.07
N GLU A 138 14.51 -4.74 -2.34
CA GLU A 138 14.73 -6.16 -2.67
C GLU A 138 15.63 -6.32 -3.90
N ALA A 139 15.35 -5.60 -4.97
CA ALA A 139 16.18 -5.61 -6.17
C ALA A 139 17.62 -5.15 -5.90
N HIS A 140 17.83 -4.26 -4.95
CA HIS A 140 19.17 -3.84 -4.52
C HIS A 140 19.87 -4.95 -3.73
N ILE A 141 19.19 -5.56 -2.76
CA ILE A 141 19.74 -6.66 -1.94
C ILE A 141 20.19 -7.82 -2.83
N GLN A 142 19.37 -8.23 -3.81
CA GLN A 142 19.69 -9.32 -4.74
C GLN A 142 20.96 -9.06 -5.56
N LYS A 143 21.31 -7.81 -5.82
CA LYS A 143 22.54 -7.45 -6.54
C LYS A 143 23.79 -7.48 -5.65
N LEU A 144 23.67 -7.39 -4.34
CA LEU A 144 24.83 -7.32 -3.45
C LEU A 144 25.72 -8.56 -3.53
N GLY A 145 25.14 -9.76 -3.70
CA GLY A 145 25.89 -11.01 -3.81
C GLY A 145 26.77 -11.11 -5.06
N THR A 146 26.45 -10.36 -6.10
CA THR A 146 27.14 -10.38 -7.41
C THR A 146 28.02 -9.15 -7.66
N THR A 147 27.93 -8.13 -6.80
CA THR A 147 28.67 -6.87 -6.95
C THR A 147 29.98 -6.94 -6.16
N PRO A 148 31.11 -6.41 -6.68
CA PRO A 148 32.35 -6.28 -5.90
C PRO A 148 32.12 -5.54 -4.60
N GLN A 149 32.49 -6.15 -3.48
CA GLN A 149 32.14 -5.65 -2.16
C GLN A 149 33.20 -4.68 -1.64
N GLY A 150 32.78 -3.43 -1.43
CA GLY A 150 33.57 -2.43 -0.72
C GLY A 150 33.33 -2.43 0.81
N PRO A 151 34.01 -1.58 1.56
CA PRO A 151 33.72 -1.38 2.97
C PRO A 151 32.26 -0.99 3.19
N GLY A 152 31.57 -1.67 4.09
CA GLY A 152 30.17 -1.41 4.40
C GLY A 152 29.14 -2.15 3.52
N ALA A 153 29.53 -2.78 2.41
CA ALA A 153 28.61 -3.51 1.52
C ALA A 153 27.84 -4.66 2.22
N ARG A 154 28.31 -5.10 3.39
CA ARG A 154 27.70 -6.15 4.21
C ARG A 154 26.94 -5.62 5.42
N THR A 155 26.69 -4.31 5.46
CA THR A 155 26.02 -3.69 6.61
C THR A 155 24.81 -2.90 6.11
N VAL A 156 23.65 -3.20 6.66
CA VAL A 156 22.43 -2.44 6.45
C VAL A 156 22.13 -1.65 7.71
N LEU A 157 22.06 -0.33 7.58
CA LEU A 157 21.63 0.56 8.65
C LEU A 157 20.10 0.76 8.51
N ILE A 158 19.36 0.37 9.54
CA ILE A 158 17.92 0.58 9.65
C ILE A 158 17.70 1.82 10.52
N ILE A 159 17.03 2.83 9.95
CA ILE A 159 16.76 4.10 10.63
C ILE A 159 15.33 4.09 11.15
N GLY A 160 15.19 4.09 12.48
CA GLY A 160 13.92 4.08 13.19
C GLY A 160 13.64 2.76 13.90
N ALA A 161 13.51 2.82 15.23
CA ALA A 161 13.25 1.69 16.11
C ALA A 161 11.76 1.49 16.44
N GLY A 162 10.85 1.85 15.53
CA GLY A 162 9.45 1.46 15.59
C GLY A 162 9.26 -0.02 15.23
N LEU A 163 8.03 -0.55 15.35
CA LEU A 163 7.73 -1.97 15.08
C LEU A 163 8.28 -2.44 13.73
N THR A 164 7.99 -1.71 12.65
CA THR A 164 8.47 -2.05 11.30
C THR A 164 10.00 -2.04 11.19
N GLY A 165 10.69 -1.11 11.88
CA GLY A 165 12.15 -1.07 11.88
C GLY A 165 12.77 -2.25 12.61
N ILE A 166 12.17 -2.68 13.73
CA ILE A 166 12.60 -3.88 14.48
C ILE A 166 12.39 -5.13 13.62
N GLU A 167 11.21 -5.28 13.00
CA GLU A 167 10.88 -6.39 12.12
C GLU A 167 11.85 -6.46 10.92
N ALA A 168 12.08 -5.32 10.25
CA ALA A 168 13.05 -5.23 9.16
C ALA A 168 14.48 -5.61 9.61
N ALA A 169 14.89 -5.21 10.82
CA ALA A 169 16.21 -5.55 11.37
C ALA A 169 16.34 -7.05 11.65
N CYS A 170 15.27 -7.71 12.10
CA CYS A 170 15.25 -9.15 12.30
C CYS A 170 15.30 -9.95 11.00
N GLU A 171 14.63 -9.48 9.94
CA GLU A 171 14.62 -10.15 8.65
C GLU A 171 15.91 -9.95 7.84
N MET A 172 16.58 -8.82 7.99
CA MET A 172 17.69 -8.41 7.14
C MET A 172 18.85 -9.42 7.08
N PRO A 173 19.31 -10.05 8.19
CA PRO A 173 20.36 -11.05 8.10
C PRO A 173 20.03 -12.24 7.20
N ALA A 174 18.81 -12.75 7.27
CA ALA A 174 18.34 -13.86 6.43
C ALA A 174 18.27 -13.44 4.95
N ARG A 175 17.75 -12.24 4.67
CA ARG A 175 17.67 -11.68 3.30
C ARG A 175 19.05 -11.48 2.68
N LEU A 176 20.02 -10.96 3.43
CA LEU A 176 21.41 -10.80 2.99
C LEU A 176 22.06 -12.16 2.70
N ALA A 177 21.88 -13.15 3.60
CA ALA A 177 22.38 -14.49 3.40
C ALA A 177 21.81 -15.16 2.14
N ALA A 178 20.49 -15.02 1.89
CA ALA A 178 19.83 -15.52 0.69
C ALA A 178 20.35 -14.86 -0.60
N ALA A 179 20.78 -13.60 -0.54
CA ALA A 179 21.43 -12.89 -1.63
C ALA A 179 22.93 -13.20 -1.79
N GLY A 180 23.50 -14.14 -1.02
CA GLY A 180 24.91 -14.53 -1.10
C GLY A 180 25.87 -13.65 -0.28
N VAL A 181 25.33 -12.82 0.63
CA VAL A 181 26.14 -12.00 1.56
C VAL A 181 26.19 -12.70 2.92
N GLY A 182 27.07 -13.70 3.06
CA GLY A 182 27.05 -14.67 4.17
C GLY A 182 27.37 -14.14 5.57
N ASP A 183 27.97 -12.96 5.70
CA ASP A 183 28.29 -12.29 6.98
C ASP A 183 27.66 -10.89 7.06
N GLY A 184 26.54 -10.72 6.36
CA GLY A 184 25.77 -9.49 6.37
C GLY A 184 25.11 -9.24 7.75
N ARG A 185 25.06 -7.99 8.16
CA ARG A 185 24.48 -7.58 9.43
C ARG A 185 23.54 -6.36 9.28
N GLY A 186 22.48 -6.35 10.08
CA GLY A 186 21.64 -5.18 10.30
C GLY A 186 22.10 -4.40 11.53
N ILE A 187 22.06 -3.08 11.45
CA ILE A 187 22.23 -2.17 12.58
C ILE A 187 20.97 -1.33 12.68
N LEU A 188 20.32 -1.34 13.85
CA LEU A 188 19.16 -0.53 14.15
C LEU A 188 19.61 0.75 14.87
N ALA A 189 19.17 1.93 14.39
CA ALA A 189 19.50 3.24 14.94
C ALA A 189 18.24 4.11 15.15
#